data_b29adcb627791bbf77adda89b550c9d4
#
_entry.id   b29adcb627791bbf77adda89b550c9d4
#
_cell.length_a   1.000
_cell.length_b   1.000
_cell.length_c   1.000
_cell.angle_alpha   90.00
_cell.angle_beta   90.00
_cell.angle_gamma   90.00
#
_symmetry.space_group_name_H-M   'P 1'
#
loop_
_entity.id
_entity.type
_entity.pdbx_description
1 polymer ?
#
loop_
_entity_poly.entity_id
_entity_poly.type
_entity_poly.pdbx_seq_one_letter_code
_entity_poly.pdbx_strand_id
1 'polypeptide(L)'
;MVQNLNILSFAPYGKLLAERSDSAGLPQGEQWEERLLAATTQETYQYLPTEPVYLDYETGMSILAVAKGREEFQYFYLDKPVCIDPGVRFAVAPYQSSCTVRMTACRSGWPKAEPLAVSVRDLALSRRIQVERVYTFFYHEKERGFFFRGEEHSMLELTYVDKGSIHSVAGGQDLVLEQGDMA
;
A
#
# COMPACT_ATOMS: atom_id res chain seq x y z
N MET A 1 0.41 6.85 5.11
CA MET A 1 1.13 5.54 5.13
C MET A 1 0.20 4.49 4.54
N VAL A 2 0.71 3.63 3.67
CA VAL A 2 -0.05 2.51 3.10
C VAL A 2 -0.13 1.38 4.12
N GLN A 3 -1.35 0.86 4.34
CA GLN A 3 -1.64 -0.19 5.32
C GLN A 3 -1.86 -1.53 4.61
N ASN A 4 -1.61 -2.63 5.29
CA ASN A 4 -2.07 -3.94 4.82
C ASN A 4 -3.59 -4.04 4.96
N LEU A 5 -4.25 -4.64 4.00
CA LEU A 5 -5.68 -4.92 4.07
C LEU A 5 -5.96 -5.91 5.20
N ASN A 6 -6.80 -5.50 6.14
CA ASN A 6 -7.33 -6.39 7.18
C ASN A 6 -8.80 -6.05 7.48
N ILE A 7 -9.52 -7.01 8.05
CA ILE A 7 -10.96 -6.90 8.27
C ILE A 7 -11.32 -5.67 9.10
N LEU A 8 -10.58 -5.38 10.16
CA LEU A 8 -10.92 -4.30 11.09
C LEU A 8 -10.69 -2.92 10.48
N SER A 9 -9.53 -2.71 9.84
CA SER A 9 -9.17 -1.41 9.27
C SER A 9 -9.94 -1.07 8.00
N PHE A 10 -10.40 -2.09 7.25
CA PHE A 10 -11.15 -1.90 6.01
C PHE A 10 -12.67 -1.87 6.20
N ALA A 11 -13.20 -2.44 7.29
CA ALA A 11 -14.63 -2.52 7.57
C ALA A 11 -15.41 -1.18 7.42
N PRO A 12 -14.84 0.00 7.70
CA PRO A 12 -15.54 1.27 7.44
C PRO A 12 -15.82 1.53 5.96
N TYR A 13 -15.08 0.94 5.04
CA TYR A 13 -15.12 1.25 3.61
C TYR A 13 -15.74 0.15 2.76
N GLY A 14 -15.92 -1.03 3.35
CA GLY A 14 -16.42 -2.19 2.63
C GLY A 14 -16.03 -3.51 3.29
N LYS A 15 -15.91 -4.55 2.49
CA LYS A 15 -15.64 -5.91 2.95
C LYS A 15 -14.46 -6.51 2.20
N LEU A 16 -13.63 -7.28 2.92
CA LEU A 16 -12.69 -8.20 2.29
C LEU A 16 -13.45 -9.43 1.80
N LEU A 17 -13.14 -9.89 0.60
CA LEU A 17 -13.69 -11.11 0.05
C LEU A 17 -12.73 -12.27 0.33
N ALA A 18 -13.25 -13.49 0.35
CA ALA A 18 -12.41 -14.69 0.41
C ALA A 18 -11.50 -14.75 -0.83
N GLU A 19 -10.32 -15.33 -0.67
CA GLU A 19 -9.38 -15.49 -1.78
C GLU A 19 -10.07 -16.08 -3.02
N ARG A 20 -9.60 -15.65 -4.18
CA ARG A 20 -10.02 -16.03 -5.51
C ARG A 20 -10.10 -17.57 -5.68
N SER A 21 -11.18 -18.17 -5.23
CA SER A 21 -11.65 -19.43 -5.81
C SER A 21 -12.61 -19.03 -6.93
N ASP A 22 -12.30 -19.44 -8.13
CA ASP A 22 -13.04 -19.23 -9.37
C ASP A 22 -14.49 -18.81 -9.15
N SER A 23 -14.78 -17.51 -9.30
CA SER A 23 -16.10 -16.86 -9.26
C SER A 23 -16.92 -16.92 -7.95
N ALA A 24 -16.48 -17.51 -6.88
CA ALA A 24 -17.22 -17.56 -5.62
C ALA A 24 -17.08 -16.27 -4.81
N GLY A 25 -17.99 -15.35 -4.96
CA GLY A 25 -18.08 -14.09 -4.20
C GLY A 25 -18.26 -12.83 -5.05
N LEU A 26 -17.93 -12.87 -6.33
CA LEU A 26 -18.26 -11.80 -7.26
C LEU A 26 -19.68 -12.01 -7.78
N PRO A 27 -20.48 -10.95 -7.89
CA PRO A 27 -21.81 -11.05 -8.44
C PRO A 27 -21.75 -11.44 -9.92
N GLN A 28 -22.64 -12.35 -10.31
CA GLN A 28 -22.77 -12.83 -11.68
C GLN A 28 -24.13 -12.45 -12.25
N GLY A 29 -24.24 -12.39 -13.56
CA GLY A 29 -25.46 -12.10 -14.28
C GLY A 29 -25.34 -10.89 -15.21
N GLU A 30 -26.29 -10.71 -16.11
CA GLU A 30 -26.26 -9.68 -17.16
C GLU A 30 -26.22 -8.24 -16.63
N GLN A 31 -26.62 -8.02 -15.39
CA GLN A 31 -26.59 -6.72 -14.74
C GLN A 31 -25.18 -6.27 -14.29
N TRP A 32 -24.23 -7.20 -14.21
CA TRP A 32 -22.87 -6.93 -13.81
C TRP A 32 -21.97 -6.80 -15.01
N GLU A 33 -21.06 -5.85 -14.93
CA GLU A 33 -20.03 -5.61 -15.93
C GLU A 33 -18.67 -5.64 -15.28
N GLU A 34 -17.72 -6.24 -15.96
CA GLU A 34 -16.31 -6.31 -15.55
C GLU A 34 -15.46 -5.50 -16.50
N ARG A 35 -14.56 -4.69 -15.98
CA ARG A 35 -13.54 -3.96 -16.74
C ARG A 35 -12.20 -4.01 -16.05
N LEU A 36 -11.14 -3.99 -16.85
CA LEU A 36 -9.78 -3.82 -16.36
C LEU A 36 -9.45 -2.33 -16.27
N LEU A 37 -9.07 -1.88 -15.08
CA LEU A 37 -8.57 -0.54 -14.83
C LEU A 37 -7.04 -0.57 -14.85
N ALA A 38 -6.45 0.00 -15.89
CA ALA A 38 -5.02 0.24 -15.93
C ALA A 38 -4.71 1.57 -15.24
N ALA A 39 -3.85 1.55 -14.25
CA ALA A 39 -3.38 2.75 -13.57
C ALA A 39 -1.88 2.96 -13.80
N THR A 40 -1.50 4.21 -14.05
CA THR A 40 -0.13 4.65 -14.22
C THR A 40 0.23 5.72 -13.21
N THR A 41 1.50 6.09 -13.14
CA THR A 41 1.95 7.17 -12.24
C THR A 41 1.57 8.57 -12.73
N GLN A 42 1.15 8.72 -13.97
CA GLN A 42 0.88 10.03 -14.59
C GLN A 42 -0.54 10.53 -14.32
N GLU A 43 -1.51 9.62 -14.28
CA GLU A 43 -2.92 9.97 -14.14
C GLU A 43 -3.56 9.16 -13.02
N THR A 44 -4.29 9.84 -12.17
CA THR A 44 -5.08 9.21 -11.10
C THR A 44 -6.53 9.65 -11.21
N TYR A 45 -7.43 8.68 -11.18
CA TYR A 45 -8.86 8.90 -11.17
C TYR A 45 -9.46 8.42 -9.86
N GLN A 46 -10.43 9.16 -9.35
CA GLN A 46 -11.31 8.72 -8.26
C GLN A 46 -12.67 8.30 -8.82
N TYR A 47 -13.31 7.45 -8.06
CA TYR A 47 -14.63 6.91 -8.35
C TYR A 47 -15.53 7.09 -7.13
N LEU A 48 -16.79 7.47 -7.35
CA LEU A 48 -17.81 7.52 -6.30
C LEU A 48 -18.96 6.60 -6.69
N PRO A 49 -18.98 5.37 -6.19
CA PRO A 49 -20.01 4.41 -6.53
C PRO A 49 -21.33 4.68 -5.80
N THR A 50 -22.45 4.49 -6.48
CA THR A 50 -23.81 4.50 -5.91
C THR A 50 -24.30 3.08 -5.56
N GLU A 51 -23.64 2.07 -6.10
CA GLU A 51 -23.86 0.65 -5.90
C GLU A 51 -22.55 0.00 -5.43
N PRO A 52 -22.57 -1.21 -4.83
CA PRO A 52 -21.34 -1.90 -4.46
C PRO A 52 -20.41 -2.10 -5.66
N VAL A 53 -19.11 -1.89 -5.45
CA VAL A 53 -18.06 -2.12 -6.45
C VAL A 53 -17.07 -3.14 -5.92
N TYR A 54 -16.76 -4.11 -6.76
CA TYR A 54 -15.81 -5.17 -6.45
C TYR A 54 -14.48 -4.88 -7.14
N LEU A 55 -13.40 -4.94 -6.40
CA LEU A 55 -12.05 -4.75 -6.92
C LEU A 55 -11.21 -6.00 -6.62
N ASP A 56 -10.47 -6.44 -7.62
CA ASP A 56 -9.51 -7.52 -7.49
C ASP A 56 -8.22 -7.14 -8.21
N TYR A 57 -7.07 -7.45 -7.61
CA TYR A 57 -5.79 -7.19 -8.26
C TYR A 57 -5.60 -8.14 -9.45
N GLU A 58 -5.00 -7.64 -10.53
CA GLU A 58 -4.72 -8.46 -11.72
C GLU A 58 -3.22 -8.51 -11.99
N THR A 59 -2.56 -7.35 -12.12
CA THR A 59 -1.12 -7.26 -12.31
C THR A 59 -0.53 -6.06 -11.59
N GLY A 60 0.71 -6.19 -11.14
CA GLY A 60 1.42 -5.14 -10.43
C GLY A 60 0.89 -4.92 -9.01
N MET A 61 1.70 -4.31 -8.16
CA MET A 61 1.29 -3.95 -6.81
C MET A 61 0.46 -2.67 -6.85
N SER A 62 -0.76 -2.73 -6.32
CA SER A 62 -1.73 -1.63 -6.35
C SER A 62 -1.93 -1.01 -4.99
N ILE A 63 -2.05 0.32 -4.95
CA ILE A 63 -2.51 1.10 -3.81
C ILE A 63 -3.99 1.41 -4.02
N LEU A 64 -4.82 0.98 -3.08
CA LEU A 64 -6.22 1.35 -2.99
C LEU A 64 -6.36 2.51 -2.00
N ALA A 65 -6.82 3.66 -2.46
CA ALA A 65 -7.19 4.78 -1.63
C ALA A 65 -8.71 4.80 -1.44
N VAL A 66 -9.18 4.93 -0.21
CA VAL A 66 -10.62 4.97 0.12
C VAL A 66 -10.92 6.11 1.07
N ALA A 67 -12.09 6.76 0.92
CA ALA A 67 -12.52 7.84 1.79
C ALA A 67 -14.06 7.92 1.86
N LYS A 68 -14.60 8.31 3.01
CA LYS A 68 -16.02 8.63 3.19
C LYS A 68 -16.24 10.14 3.04
N GLY A 69 -17.26 10.50 2.28
CA GLY A 69 -17.64 11.90 2.14
C GLY A 69 -16.45 12.81 1.77
N ARG A 70 -16.10 13.75 2.65
CA ARG A 70 -14.99 14.71 2.47
C ARG A 70 -13.75 14.36 3.28
N GLU A 71 -13.71 13.19 3.91
CA GLU A 71 -12.54 12.73 4.67
C GLU A 71 -11.31 12.57 3.77
N GLU A 72 -10.14 12.59 4.37
CA GLU A 72 -8.89 12.26 3.70
C GLU A 72 -8.84 10.77 3.33
N PHE A 73 -8.13 10.45 2.26
CA PHE A 73 -7.94 9.09 1.84
C PHE A 73 -7.15 8.28 2.86
N GLN A 74 -7.65 7.07 3.13
CA GLN A 74 -6.87 5.99 3.75
C GLN A 74 -6.32 5.10 2.65
N TYR A 75 -5.12 4.59 2.83
CA TYR A 75 -4.37 3.88 1.79
C TYR A 75 -4.10 2.45 2.20
N PHE A 76 -4.40 1.52 1.30
CA PHE A 76 -4.20 0.08 1.51
C PHE A 76 -3.47 -0.54 0.32
N TYR A 77 -2.68 -1.59 0.58
CA TYR A 77 -2.24 -2.47 -0.49
C TYR A 77 -3.41 -3.33 -0.94
N LEU A 78 -3.74 -3.30 -2.22
CA LEU A 78 -4.79 -4.15 -2.79
C LEU A 78 -4.18 -5.52 -3.11
N ASP A 79 -4.03 -6.35 -2.10
CA ASP A 79 -3.46 -7.71 -2.17
C ASP A 79 -4.54 -8.81 -2.04
N LYS A 80 -5.79 -8.41 -1.81
CA LYS A 80 -6.97 -9.28 -1.72
C LYS A 80 -8.17 -8.63 -2.40
N PRO A 81 -9.10 -9.43 -2.92
CA PRO A 81 -10.35 -8.89 -3.45
C PRO A 81 -11.16 -8.18 -2.37
N VAL A 82 -11.76 -7.05 -2.73
CA VAL A 82 -12.58 -6.24 -1.84
C VAL A 82 -13.91 -5.86 -2.49
N CYS A 83 -14.92 -5.62 -1.66
CA CYS A 83 -16.15 -4.96 -2.04
C CYS A 83 -16.16 -3.58 -1.40
N ILE A 84 -16.22 -2.53 -2.20
CA ILE A 84 -16.37 -1.13 -1.78
C ILE A 84 -17.84 -0.83 -1.57
N ASP A 85 -18.21 -0.24 -0.43
CA ASP A 85 -19.58 0.13 -0.13
C ASP A 85 -20.04 1.37 -0.96
N PRO A 86 -21.32 1.49 -1.26
CA PRO A 86 -21.88 2.68 -1.88
C PRO A 86 -21.56 3.95 -1.10
N GLY A 87 -21.24 5.03 -1.82
CA GLY A 87 -20.88 6.32 -1.21
C GLY A 87 -19.44 6.44 -0.69
N VAL A 88 -18.65 5.38 -0.77
CA VAL A 88 -17.22 5.42 -0.47
C VAL A 88 -16.45 5.81 -1.74
N ARG A 89 -15.78 6.95 -1.71
CA ARG A 89 -14.86 7.33 -2.78
C ARG A 89 -13.65 6.41 -2.78
N PHE A 90 -13.22 6.00 -3.94
CA PHE A 90 -11.98 5.23 -4.06
C PHE A 90 -11.16 5.67 -5.27
N ALA A 91 -9.87 5.38 -5.20
CA ALA A 91 -8.94 5.52 -6.31
C ALA A 91 -7.93 4.37 -6.28
N VAL A 92 -7.41 4.02 -7.45
CA VAL A 92 -6.36 3.01 -7.58
C VAL A 92 -5.14 3.67 -8.19
N ALA A 93 -3.98 3.41 -7.60
CA ALA A 93 -2.70 3.86 -8.12
C ALA A 93 -1.66 2.73 -8.07
N PRO A 94 -0.67 2.72 -8.96
CA PRO A 94 0.39 1.74 -8.90
C PRO A 94 1.37 2.07 -7.78
N TYR A 95 1.87 1.04 -7.08
CA TYR A 95 2.98 1.21 -6.16
C TYR A 95 4.29 1.53 -6.89
N GLN A 96 4.54 0.87 -8.01
CA GLN A 96 5.69 1.10 -8.89
C GLN A 96 5.29 1.96 -10.09
N SER A 97 5.43 1.45 -11.30
CA SER A 97 5.18 2.20 -12.54
C SER A 97 3.76 2.06 -13.08
N SER A 98 3.19 0.86 -12.97
CA SER A 98 1.85 0.53 -13.45
C SER A 98 1.25 -0.63 -12.68
N CYS A 99 -0.07 -0.69 -12.65
CA CYS A 99 -0.83 -1.84 -12.17
C CYS A 99 -2.13 -1.96 -12.97
N THR A 100 -2.71 -3.14 -12.92
CA THR A 100 -4.05 -3.41 -13.46
C THR A 100 -4.91 -4.01 -12.37
N VAL A 101 -6.11 -3.48 -12.22
CA VAL A 101 -7.11 -3.92 -11.27
C VAL A 101 -8.38 -4.27 -12.03
N ARG A 102 -8.97 -5.39 -11.70
CA ARG A 102 -10.27 -5.82 -12.21
C ARG A 102 -11.35 -5.16 -11.38
N MET A 103 -12.24 -4.42 -12.02
CA MET A 103 -13.40 -3.79 -11.40
C MET A 103 -14.67 -4.44 -11.92
N THR A 104 -15.52 -4.91 -11.01
CA THR A 104 -16.86 -5.43 -11.31
C THR A 104 -17.89 -4.54 -10.64
N ALA A 105 -18.82 -4.01 -11.41
CA ALA A 105 -19.86 -3.11 -10.94
C ALA A 105 -21.19 -3.35 -11.69
N CYS A 106 -22.30 -2.87 -11.11
CA CYS A 106 -23.57 -2.87 -11.80
C CYS A 106 -23.48 -2.00 -13.07
N ARG A 107 -23.94 -2.53 -14.20
CA ARG A 107 -23.90 -1.84 -15.50
C ARG A 107 -24.63 -0.51 -15.49
N SER A 108 -25.82 -0.45 -14.85
CA SER A 108 -26.62 0.78 -14.72
C SER A 108 -26.01 1.79 -13.75
N GLY A 109 -25.24 1.34 -12.77
CA GLY A 109 -24.57 2.15 -11.74
C GLY A 109 -23.07 2.21 -11.90
N TRP A 110 -22.52 2.01 -13.10
CA TRP A 110 -21.07 2.07 -13.31
C TRP A 110 -20.49 3.39 -12.81
N PRO A 111 -19.53 3.37 -11.87
CA PRO A 111 -19.03 4.59 -11.27
C PRO A 111 -18.26 5.42 -12.32
N LYS A 112 -18.52 6.73 -12.33
CA LYS A 112 -17.82 7.66 -13.20
C LYS A 112 -16.41 7.91 -12.67
N ALA A 113 -15.45 7.94 -13.58
CA ALA A 113 -14.09 8.35 -13.31
C ALA A 113 -14.04 9.88 -13.27
N GLU A 114 -13.45 10.44 -12.21
CA GLU A 114 -13.16 11.86 -12.06
C GLU A 114 -11.65 12.03 -11.87
N PRO A 115 -10.98 12.91 -12.63
CA PRO A 115 -9.55 13.11 -12.47
C PRO A 115 -9.24 13.72 -11.10
N LEU A 116 -8.17 13.26 -10.47
CA LEU A 116 -7.61 13.86 -9.27
C LEU A 116 -6.47 14.79 -9.65
N ALA A 117 -6.47 15.99 -9.06
CA ALA A 117 -5.41 16.99 -9.25
C ALA A 117 -4.07 16.56 -8.62
N VAL A 118 -4.11 15.64 -7.68
CA VAL A 118 -2.94 15.16 -6.93
C VAL A 118 -2.84 13.64 -7.07
N SER A 119 -1.64 13.17 -7.33
CA SER A 119 -1.37 11.73 -7.43
C SER A 119 -1.64 11.03 -6.10
N VAL A 120 -2.55 10.07 -6.09
CA VAL A 120 -2.82 9.19 -4.93
C VAL A 120 -1.54 8.48 -4.49
N ARG A 121 -0.72 8.06 -5.44
CA ARG A 121 0.57 7.42 -5.14
C ARG A 121 1.49 8.35 -4.36
N ASP A 122 1.60 9.59 -4.76
CA ASP A 122 2.50 10.55 -4.10
C ASP A 122 2.01 10.89 -2.69
N LEU A 123 0.68 11.01 -2.50
CA LEU A 123 0.09 11.19 -1.18
C LEU A 123 0.30 9.95 -0.29
N ALA A 124 0.07 8.75 -0.83
CA ALA A 124 0.20 7.50 -0.11
C ALA A 124 1.65 7.20 0.29
N LEU A 125 2.58 7.52 -0.61
CA LEU A 125 4.02 7.28 -0.45
C LEU A 125 4.78 8.54 -0.03
N SER A 126 4.08 9.53 0.58
CA SER A 126 4.74 10.74 1.08
C SER A 126 5.89 10.34 2.00
N ARG A 127 7.08 10.73 1.61
CA ARG A 127 8.32 10.35 2.30
C ARG A 127 8.49 11.24 3.53
N ARG A 128 8.64 10.63 4.70
CA ARG A 128 9.06 11.36 5.92
C ARG A 128 10.56 11.60 5.94
N ILE A 129 11.30 10.68 5.32
CA ILE A 129 12.76 10.75 5.21
C ILE A 129 13.10 10.48 3.75
N GLN A 130 13.92 11.35 3.16
CA GLN A 130 14.49 11.17 1.83
C GLN A 130 16.00 11.11 1.96
N VAL A 131 16.59 10.01 1.49
CA VAL A 131 18.04 9.89 1.38
C VAL A 131 18.47 10.49 0.04
N GLU A 132 19.11 11.66 0.07
CA GLU A 132 19.60 12.34 -1.13
C GLU A 132 20.90 11.74 -1.65
N ARG A 133 21.72 11.26 -0.73
CA ARG A 133 23.04 10.70 -1.05
C ARG A 133 23.45 9.64 -0.05
N VAL A 134 23.93 8.51 -0.56
CA VAL A 134 24.65 7.50 0.25
C VAL A 134 26.13 7.74 0.05
N TYR A 135 26.85 8.07 1.11
CA TYR A 135 28.30 8.30 1.07
C TYR A 135 29.07 7.00 1.19
N THR A 136 28.56 6.07 2.00
CA THR A 136 29.24 4.82 2.28
C THR A 136 28.20 3.71 2.46
N PHE A 137 28.52 2.54 1.99
CA PHE A 137 27.75 1.33 2.21
C PHE A 137 28.69 0.22 2.65
N PHE A 138 28.39 -0.41 3.77
CA PHE A 138 29.13 -1.54 4.30
C PHE A 138 28.20 -2.74 4.47
N TYR A 139 28.68 -3.92 4.14
CA TYR A 139 28.10 -5.19 4.53
C TYR A 139 29.13 -5.93 5.39
N HIS A 140 28.73 -6.26 6.61
CA HIS A 140 29.62 -6.92 7.56
C HIS A 140 28.97 -8.19 8.09
N GLU A 141 29.69 -9.31 7.98
CA GLU A 141 29.40 -10.49 8.76
C GLU A 141 30.27 -10.46 10.03
N LYS A 142 29.63 -10.62 11.16
CA LYS A 142 30.29 -10.64 12.48
C LYS A 142 29.91 -11.89 13.24
N GLU A 143 30.90 -12.45 13.93
CA GLU A 143 30.69 -13.60 14.81
C GLU A 143 29.97 -13.20 16.11
N ARG A 144 29.35 -14.18 16.77
CA ARG A 144 28.73 -13.97 18.06
C ARG A 144 29.69 -13.38 19.08
N GLY A 145 29.26 -12.30 19.76
CA GLY A 145 30.06 -11.60 20.76
C GLY A 145 30.96 -10.52 20.20
N PHE A 146 30.84 -10.21 18.89
CA PHE A 146 31.51 -9.03 18.36
C PHE A 146 31.03 -7.78 19.10
N PHE A 147 31.97 -6.93 19.47
CA PHE A 147 31.73 -5.66 20.13
C PHE A 147 32.42 -4.52 19.36
N PHE A 148 31.66 -3.48 19.09
CA PHE A 148 32.13 -2.24 18.49
C PHE A 148 32.05 -1.12 19.52
N ARG A 149 33.09 -0.35 19.69
CA ARG A 149 33.15 0.70 20.72
C ARG A 149 32.29 1.91 20.40
N GLY A 150 31.74 1.96 19.19
CA GLY A 150 30.99 3.09 18.69
C GLY A 150 31.88 4.16 18.08
N GLU A 151 31.26 5.03 17.34
CA GLU A 151 31.83 6.21 16.72
C GLU A 151 30.84 7.35 16.77
N GLU A 152 31.30 8.57 16.55
CA GLU A 152 30.45 9.76 16.46
C GLU A 152 30.74 10.44 15.13
N HIS A 153 29.71 10.72 14.38
CA HIS A 153 29.79 11.42 13.10
C HIS A 153 28.56 12.30 12.85
N SER A 154 28.67 13.24 11.93
CA SER A 154 27.61 14.19 11.59
C SER A 154 26.61 13.68 10.56
N MET A 155 26.75 12.44 10.11
CA MET A 155 25.89 11.80 9.12
C MET A 155 24.89 10.87 9.81
N LEU A 156 23.74 10.67 9.16
CA LEU A 156 22.80 9.62 9.57
C LEU A 156 23.36 8.27 9.14
N GLU A 157 23.35 7.34 10.07
CA GLU A 157 23.62 5.93 9.81
C GLU A 157 22.30 5.17 9.77
N LEU A 158 22.17 4.28 8.81
CA LEU A 158 21.06 3.37 8.69
C LEU A 158 21.59 1.95 8.80
N THR A 159 21.21 1.25 9.85
CA THR A 159 21.62 -0.13 10.10
C THR A 159 20.46 -1.07 9.75
N TYR A 160 20.73 -2.07 8.90
CA TYR A 160 19.78 -3.14 8.57
C TYR A 160 20.37 -4.49 8.96
N VAL A 161 19.58 -5.33 9.62
CA VAL A 161 19.99 -6.67 10.03
C VAL A 161 19.50 -7.70 9.01
N ASP A 162 20.41 -8.18 8.15
CA ASP A 162 20.10 -9.21 7.16
C ASP A 162 19.91 -10.60 7.81
N LYS A 163 20.72 -10.91 8.84
CA LYS A 163 20.65 -12.20 9.53
C LYS A 163 21.09 -12.07 10.98
N GLY A 164 20.39 -12.77 11.88
CA GLY A 164 20.72 -12.80 13.31
C GLY A 164 20.13 -11.62 14.08
N SER A 165 20.85 -11.13 15.07
CA SER A 165 20.45 -9.99 15.87
C SER A 165 21.66 -9.18 16.30
N ILE A 166 21.46 -7.88 16.49
CA ILE A 166 22.44 -6.96 17.06
C ILE A 166 21.84 -6.16 18.21
N HIS A 167 22.66 -5.82 19.16
CA HIS A 167 22.36 -4.86 20.21
C HIS A 167 23.04 -3.55 19.83
N SER A 168 22.27 -2.50 19.61
CA SER A 168 22.75 -1.20 19.16
C SER A 168 22.38 -0.12 20.19
N VAL A 169 23.34 0.74 20.49
CA VAL A 169 23.12 1.91 21.34
C VAL A 169 23.35 3.16 20.49
N ALA A 170 22.29 3.90 20.22
CA ALA A 170 22.36 5.10 19.39
C ALA A 170 21.60 6.26 20.05
N GLY A 171 22.26 7.43 20.16
CA GLY A 171 21.65 8.60 20.78
C GLY A 171 21.18 8.39 22.22
N GLY A 172 21.80 7.48 22.96
CA GLY A 172 21.41 7.10 24.33
C GLY A 172 20.20 6.15 24.39
N GLN A 173 19.73 5.67 23.27
CA GLN A 173 18.69 4.64 23.18
C GLN A 173 19.34 3.27 23.00
N ASP A 174 18.77 2.30 23.67
CA ASP A 174 19.22 0.92 23.68
C ASP A 174 18.23 0.09 22.84
N LEU A 175 18.67 -0.48 21.74
CA LEU A 175 17.85 -1.17 20.75
C LEU A 175 18.40 -2.57 20.51
N VAL A 176 17.51 -3.56 20.50
CA VAL A 176 17.80 -4.89 19.95
C VAL A 176 17.14 -4.97 18.59
N LEU A 177 17.95 -5.17 17.56
CA LEU A 177 17.50 -5.32 16.18
C LEU A 177 17.65 -6.79 15.80
N GLU A 178 16.59 -7.37 15.28
CA GLU A 178 16.54 -8.73 14.77
C GLU A 178 16.55 -8.75 13.23
N GLN A 179 16.66 -9.92 12.66
CA GLN A 179 16.63 -10.08 11.20
C GLN A 179 15.43 -9.38 10.57
N GLY A 180 15.69 -8.49 9.62
CA GLY A 180 14.69 -7.68 8.93
C GLY A 180 14.44 -6.31 9.55
N ASP A 181 14.97 -6.05 10.74
CA ASP A 181 14.85 -4.75 11.39
C ASP A 181 15.82 -3.72 10.80
N MET A 182 15.46 -2.46 10.98
CA MET A 182 16.23 -1.31 10.53
C MET A 182 16.16 -0.19 11.57
N ALA A 183 17.30 0.43 11.86
CA ALA A 183 17.42 1.59 12.74
C ALA A 183 18.29 2.69 12.12
#